data_b796b1edd7fc3cbf391419b8ffdaa49a
#
_entry.id   b796b1edd7fc3cbf391419b8ffdaa49a
#
_cell.length_a   1.000
_cell.length_b   1.000
_cell.length_c   1.000
_cell.angle_alpha   90.00
_cell.angle_beta   90.00
_cell.angle_gamma   90.00
#
_symmetry.space_group_name_H-M   'P 1'
#
loop_
_entity.id
_entity.type
_entity.pdbx_description
1 polymer ?
#
loop_
_entity_poly.entity_id
_entity_poly.type
_entity_poly.pdbx_seq_one_letter_code
_entity_poly.pdbx_strand_id
1 'polypeptide(L)'
;MKLFKLLVLAGIVSSASVEANKNSTLDLDAVTGATEIVEPQNGLGGAEVQSSKNGVRGGAGHDNLDKSYDTQLTAMKAAVIPKFKTYSFEDKTVGRTMKYNLYLPKDYEQGKNYPMVLFMPDASTVGKGSAWALEQGYGGIIWATDENQKKNPCIVLVPSFDGPEAAVNDKWETSDEVKVIPNLVEYIASHYKVDRNRIYTTGQSMGGMISFYLNVTHPDLFAASMFVSSQWDTN
;
A
#
# COMPACT_ATOMS: atom_id res chain seq x y z
N MET A 1 -6.10 19.96 -41.22
CA MET A 1 -6.83 20.38 -40.03
C MET A 1 -8.15 19.61 -40.04
N LYS A 2 -8.21 18.39 -39.39
CA LYS A 2 -9.43 17.58 -39.34
C LYS A 2 -9.90 17.53 -37.88
N LEU A 3 -11.09 18.09 -37.69
CA LEU A 3 -11.82 18.15 -36.41
C LEU A 3 -12.30 16.72 -36.05
N PHE A 4 -11.89 16.17 -34.91
CA PHE A 4 -12.49 14.96 -34.35
C PHE A 4 -13.71 15.36 -33.50
N LYS A 5 -14.89 14.95 -33.92
CA LYS A 5 -16.12 15.05 -33.13
C LYS A 5 -16.15 13.92 -32.12
N LEU A 6 -16.18 14.28 -30.84
CA LEU A 6 -16.42 13.36 -29.72
C LEU A 6 -17.92 13.05 -29.66
N LEU A 7 -18.28 11.78 -29.85
CA LEU A 7 -19.65 11.31 -29.69
C LEU A 7 -19.86 10.86 -28.24
N VAL A 8 -20.66 11.59 -27.49
CA VAL A 8 -21.07 11.19 -26.12
C VAL A 8 -22.31 10.29 -26.27
N LEU A 9 -22.18 9.01 -25.95
CA LEU A 9 -23.33 8.10 -25.83
C LEU A 9 -23.81 8.13 -24.37
N ALA A 10 -24.98 8.73 -24.15
CA ALA A 10 -25.68 8.66 -22.87
C ALA A 10 -26.41 7.32 -22.77
N GLY A 11 -25.91 6.41 -21.93
CA GLY A 11 -26.60 5.18 -21.57
C GLY A 11 -27.52 5.43 -20.36
N ILE A 12 -28.81 5.28 -20.54
CA ILE A 12 -29.81 5.30 -19.47
C ILE A 12 -29.69 3.97 -18.72
N VAL A 13 -29.25 4.03 -17.44
CA VAL A 13 -29.32 2.87 -16.52
C VAL A 13 -30.51 3.07 -15.61
N SER A 14 -31.48 2.16 -15.73
CA SER A 14 -32.67 2.01 -14.90
C SER A 14 -32.26 1.84 -13.42
N SER A 15 -32.79 2.71 -12.56
CA SER A 15 -32.67 2.65 -11.11
C SER A 15 -33.58 1.56 -10.55
N ALA A 16 -33.02 0.44 -10.13
CA ALA A 16 -33.69 -0.44 -9.18
C ALA A 16 -33.35 0.06 -7.77
N SER A 17 -34.36 0.56 -7.06
CA SER A 17 -34.25 0.94 -5.67
C SER A 17 -34.13 -0.31 -4.80
N VAL A 18 -32.96 -0.52 -4.22
CA VAL A 18 -32.75 -1.43 -3.11
C VAL A 18 -32.89 -0.61 -1.84
N GLU A 19 -33.93 -0.87 -1.06
CA GLU A 19 -34.12 -0.30 0.27
C GLU A 19 -32.94 -0.71 1.17
N ALA A 20 -32.16 0.27 1.59
CA ALA A 20 -31.07 0.08 2.53
C ALA A 20 -31.65 -0.17 3.94
N ASN A 21 -31.47 -1.35 4.44
CA ASN A 21 -31.72 -1.71 5.83
C ASN A 21 -30.78 -0.93 6.75
N LYS A 22 -31.33 0.06 7.46
CA LYS A 22 -30.61 0.88 8.45
C LYS A 22 -30.48 0.06 9.73
N ASN A 23 -29.42 -0.70 9.89
CA ASN A 23 -28.78 -1.17 11.12
C ASN A 23 -27.94 -2.44 10.84
N SER A 24 -26.91 -2.29 10.06
CA SER A 24 -25.78 -3.22 10.13
C SER A 24 -24.52 -2.40 10.17
N THR A 25 -23.90 -2.32 11.31
CA THR A 25 -22.44 -2.16 11.36
C THR A 25 -21.90 -3.27 10.48
N LEU A 26 -21.38 -2.91 9.31
CA LEU A 26 -20.71 -3.86 8.43
C LEU A 26 -19.56 -4.45 9.25
N ASP A 27 -19.75 -5.71 9.65
CA ASP A 27 -18.65 -6.53 10.16
C ASP A 27 -17.71 -6.76 8.97
N LEU A 28 -16.74 -5.87 8.83
CA LEU A 28 -15.74 -5.86 7.75
C LEU A 28 -14.93 -7.16 7.73
N ASP A 29 -14.88 -7.86 8.86
CA ASP A 29 -14.15 -9.11 9.01
C ASP A 29 -14.94 -10.31 8.44
N ALA A 30 -16.26 -10.23 8.37
CA ALA A 30 -17.12 -11.32 7.88
C ALA A 30 -17.24 -11.38 6.34
N VAL A 31 -16.95 -10.29 5.63
CA VAL A 31 -17.15 -10.16 4.16
C VAL A 31 -15.87 -10.45 3.39
N THR A 32 -14.74 -10.49 4.07
CA THR A 32 -13.47 -10.40 3.40
C THR A 32 -12.70 -11.69 3.50
N GLY A 33 -12.37 -12.54 2.87
CA GLY A 33 -11.37 -13.62 3.04
C GLY A 33 -10.00 -13.16 3.58
N ALA A 34 -9.91 -11.91 4.09
CA ALA A 34 -8.78 -11.37 4.80
C ALA A 34 -9.05 -11.43 6.30
N THR A 35 -8.08 -11.93 7.04
CA THR A 35 -8.12 -11.99 8.50
C THR A 35 -7.36 -10.80 9.07
N GLU A 36 -8.02 -10.00 9.94
CA GLU A 36 -7.32 -8.98 10.73
C GLU A 36 -6.32 -9.67 11.66
N ILE A 37 -5.08 -9.21 11.64
CA ILE A 37 -4.01 -9.73 12.47
C ILE A 37 -3.70 -8.68 13.53
N VAL A 38 -3.87 -9.03 14.80
CA VAL A 38 -3.36 -8.24 15.91
C VAL A 38 -1.91 -8.69 16.13
N GLU A 39 -0.96 -8.02 15.48
CA GLU A 39 0.43 -8.20 15.84
C GLU A 39 0.68 -7.50 17.19
N PRO A 40 1.34 -8.16 18.15
CA PRO A 40 1.72 -7.49 19.40
C PRO A 40 2.59 -6.30 19.03
N GLN A 41 2.15 -5.10 19.37
CA GLN A 41 2.97 -3.90 19.33
C GLN A 41 4.04 -4.07 20.39
N ASN A 42 5.10 -4.80 20.08
CA ASN A 42 6.30 -4.80 20.90
C ASN A 42 6.81 -3.37 20.84
N GLY A 43 6.60 -2.65 21.95
CA GLY A 43 7.10 -1.31 22.09
C GLY A 43 8.56 -1.29 21.63
N LEU A 44 8.86 -0.37 20.73
CA LEU A 44 10.21 -0.13 20.23
C LEU A 44 11.10 0.42 21.35
N GLY A 45 11.31 -0.41 22.38
CA GLY A 45 12.43 -0.31 23.29
C GLY A 45 13.63 -0.86 22.53
N GLY A 46 14.63 -0.02 22.30
CA GLY A 46 15.82 -0.26 21.53
C GLY A 46 16.34 -1.70 21.54
N ALA A 47 15.94 -2.49 20.57
CA ALA A 47 16.61 -3.73 20.27
C ALA A 47 17.91 -3.36 19.58
N GLU A 48 19.04 -3.65 20.22
CA GLU A 48 20.35 -3.60 19.61
C GLU A 48 20.29 -4.41 18.29
N VAL A 49 20.44 -3.70 17.19
CA VAL A 49 20.59 -4.32 15.88
C VAL A 49 21.92 -5.04 15.86
N GLN A 50 21.91 -6.34 16.08
CA GLN A 50 23.08 -7.17 15.77
C GLN A 50 23.28 -7.12 14.27
N SER A 51 24.31 -6.37 13.87
CA SER A 51 24.83 -6.33 12.51
C SER A 51 25.10 -7.74 12.01
N SER A 52 24.25 -8.28 11.14
CA SER A 52 24.57 -9.49 10.40
C SER A 52 25.60 -9.14 9.34
N LYS A 53 26.83 -9.64 9.53
CA LYS A 53 28.00 -9.47 8.63
C LYS A 53 27.88 -10.30 7.33
N ASN A 54 26.70 -10.47 6.76
CA ASN A 54 26.56 -11.12 5.47
C ASN A 54 26.03 -10.10 4.47
N GLY A 55 26.99 -9.59 3.67
CA GLY A 55 26.82 -8.47 2.77
C GLY A 55 25.81 -8.71 1.66
N VAL A 56 24.65 -8.10 1.81
CA VAL A 56 23.92 -7.57 0.67
C VAL A 56 24.39 -6.11 0.54
N ARG A 57 25.25 -5.84 -0.42
CA ARG A 57 25.64 -4.48 -0.81
C ARG A 57 24.46 -3.84 -1.54
N GLY A 58 23.46 -3.39 -0.80
CA GLY A 58 22.60 -2.30 -1.22
C GLY A 58 23.40 -1.01 -1.05
N GLY A 59 23.33 -0.10 -2.04
CA GLY A 59 24.18 1.09 -2.13
C GLY A 59 24.36 1.86 -0.84
N ALA A 60 25.59 2.32 -0.65
CA ALA A 60 26.13 3.28 0.31
C ALA A 60 25.29 3.60 1.57
N GLY A 61 25.59 2.92 2.66
CA GLY A 61 25.53 3.58 3.97
C GLY A 61 24.17 3.70 4.66
N HIS A 62 23.20 2.81 4.39
CA HIS A 62 21.84 2.95 4.95
C HIS A 62 21.45 1.92 6.02
N ASP A 63 22.40 1.36 6.73
CA ASP A 63 22.12 0.46 7.86
C ASP A 63 21.55 1.19 9.09
N ASN A 64 21.54 2.52 9.08
CA ASN A 64 20.97 3.31 10.18
C ASN A 64 19.50 3.62 9.94
N LEU A 65 18.62 2.71 10.36
CA LEU A 65 17.18 2.92 10.39
C LEU A 65 16.73 3.84 11.54
N ASP A 66 17.65 4.23 12.41
CA ASP A 66 17.37 5.18 13.48
C ASP A 66 17.16 6.58 12.90
N LYS A 67 15.91 7.00 12.86
CA LYS A 67 15.45 8.34 12.45
C LYS A 67 14.94 9.14 13.65
N SER A 68 15.37 8.81 14.87
CA SER A 68 14.93 9.47 16.10
C SER A 68 15.29 10.96 16.15
N TYR A 69 16.27 11.38 15.36
CA TYR A 69 16.63 12.79 15.16
C TYR A 69 15.55 13.62 14.46
N ASP A 70 14.67 12.96 13.69
CA ASP A 70 13.53 13.60 13.04
C ASP A 70 12.32 13.57 13.98
N THR A 71 12.20 14.61 14.79
CA THR A 71 11.12 14.75 15.78
C THR A 71 9.75 14.87 15.13
N GLN A 72 9.65 15.42 13.90
CA GLN A 72 8.40 15.50 13.16
C GLN A 72 7.96 14.12 12.69
N LEU A 73 8.88 13.31 12.16
CA LEU A 73 8.60 11.93 11.79
C LEU A 73 8.17 11.09 12.99
N THR A 74 8.88 11.24 14.12
CA THR A 74 8.56 10.53 15.35
C THR A 74 7.15 10.86 15.84
N ALA A 75 6.78 12.15 15.86
CA ALA A 75 5.44 12.57 16.22
C ALA A 75 4.37 12.04 15.24
N MET A 76 4.66 12.06 13.93
CA MET A 76 3.76 11.54 12.92
C MET A 76 3.55 10.03 13.06
N LYS A 77 4.59 9.24 13.27
CA LYS A 77 4.50 7.80 13.53
C LYS A 77 3.57 7.51 14.70
N ALA A 78 3.81 8.16 15.84
CA ALA A 78 2.99 7.99 17.04
C ALA A 78 1.51 8.32 16.82
N ALA A 79 1.21 9.33 16.01
CA ALA A 79 -0.16 9.77 15.74
C ALA A 79 -0.89 8.97 14.66
N VAL A 80 -0.15 8.41 13.70
CA VAL A 80 -0.74 7.88 12.46
C VAL A 80 -0.70 6.35 12.39
N ILE A 81 0.41 5.70 12.80
CA ILE A 81 0.53 4.24 12.72
C ILE A 81 -0.63 3.52 13.44
N PRO A 82 -1.07 3.93 14.63
CA PRO A 82 -2.19 3.28 15.32
C PRO A 82 -3.55 3.35 14.59
N LYS A 83 -3.65 4.16 13.53
CA LYS A 83 -4.88 4.25 12.71
C LYS A 83 -4.95 3.17 11.63
N PHE A 84 -3.84 2.48 11.37
CA PHE A 84 -3.81 1.36 10.43
C PHE A 84 -4.25 0.07 11.12
N LYS A 85 -4.92 -0.78 10.35
CA LYS A 85 -5.18 -2.16 10.72
C LYS A 85 -4.35 -3.08 9.84
N THR A 86 -3.87 -4.19 10.40
CA THR A 86 -3.08 -5.18 9.68
C THR A 86 -3.94 -6.38 9.33
N TYR A 87 -3.83 -6.84 8.10
CA TYR A 87 -4.56 -7.98 7.55
C TYR A 87 -3.62 -8.94 6.85
N SER A 88 -4.12 -10.14 6.61
CA SER A 88 -3.47 -11.17 5.78
C SER A 88 -4.34 -11.47 4.57
N PHE A 89 -3.76 -11.47 3.39
CA PHE A 89 -4.39 -11.84 2.12
C PHE A 89 -3.77 -13.13 1.59
N GLU A 90 -4.57 -14.17 1.44
CA GLU A 90 -4.16 -15.44 0.81
C GLU A 90 -4.44 -15.36 -0.69
N ASP A 91 -3.40 -15.26 -1.49
CA ASP A 91 -3.51 -15.35 -2.95
C ASP A 91 -3.37 -16.80 -3.40
N LYS A 92 -4.50 -17.44 -3.70
CA LYS A 92 -4.53 -18.84 -4.16
C LYS A 92 -3.98 -19.03 -5.56
N THR A 93 -3.95 -17.97 -6.39
CA THR A 93 -3.44 -18.05 -7.77
C THR A 93 -1.91 -18.04 -7.80
N VAL A 94 -1.29 -17.26 -6.92
CA VAL A 94 0.16 -17.20 -6.75
C VAL A 94 0.65 -18.26 -5.73
N GLY A 95 -0.25 -18.73 -4.85
CA GLY A 95 0.09 -19.66 -3.76
C GLY A 95 0.89 -18.98 -2.65
N ARG A 96 0.63 -17.71 -2.37
CA ARG A 96 1.31 -16.88 -1.38
C ARG A 96 0.33 -16.16 -0.46
N THR A 97 0.75 -15.96 0.76
CA THR A 97 0.05 -15.12 1.72
C THR A 97 0.85 -13.84 1.92
N MET A 98 0.18 -12.69 1.83
CA MET A 98 0.79 -11.37 2.02
C MET A 98 0.11 -10.63 3.16
N LYS A 99 0.88 -10.16 4.13
CA LYS A 99 0.40 -9.20 5.11
C LYS A 99 0.34 -7.81 4.52
N TYR A 100 -0.60 -7.01 4.94
CA TYR A 100 -0.73 -5.62 4.52
C TYR A 100 -1.35 -4.77 5.61
N ASN A 101 -1.01 -3.49 5.60
CA ASN A 101 -1.63 -2.49 6.47
C ASN A 101 -2.64 -1.69 5.65
N LEU A 102 -3.81 -1.45 6.23
CA LEU A 102 -4.89 -0.71 5.59
C LEU A 102 -5.35 0.43 6.51
N TYR A 103 -5.42 1.62 5.95
CA TYR A 103 -6.07 2.77 6.56
C TYR A 103 -7.32 3.13 5.78
N LEU A 104 -8.42 3.35 6.49
CA LEU A 104 -9.68 3.86 5.93
C LEU A 104 -9.93 5.28 6.42
N PRO A 105 -10.47 6.17 5.56
CA PRO A 105 -10.87 7.52 5.97
C PRO A 105 -11.84 7.52 7.15
N LYS A 106 -11.78 8.54 8.00
CA LYS A 106 -12.62 8.64 9.21
C LYS A 106 -14.13 8.52 8.91
N ASP A 107 -14.58 9.07 7.76
CA ASP A 107 -15.99 9.07 7.35
C ASP A 107 -16.25 8.04 6.23
N TYR A 108 -15.52 6.92 6.27
CA TYR A 108 -15.53 5.88 5.23
C TYR A 108 -16.94 5.34 4.94
N GLU A 109 -17.82 5.22 5.93
CA GLU A 109 -19.14 4.59 5.77
C GLU A 109 -20.19 5.49 5.06
N GLN A 110 -19.87 6.73 4.74
CA GLN A 110 -20.82 7.72 4.20
C GLN A 110 -21.07 7.63 2.69
N GLY A 111 -20.85 6.50 2.06
CA GLY A 111 -21.50 6.18 0.77
C GLY A 111 -20.77 6.60 -0.50
N LYS A 112 -19.59 7.23 -0.46
CA LYS A 112 -18.82 7.60 -1.66
C LYS A 112 -17.58 6.71 -1.83
N ASN A 113 -17.14 6.53 -3.07
CA ASN A 113 -15.87 5.88 -3.37
C ASN A 113 -14.68 6.82 -3.14
N TYR A 114 -13.60 6.28 -2.61
CA TYR A 114 -12.38 7.00 -2.25
C TYR A 114 -11.23 6.66 -3.19
N PRO A 115 -10.34 7.61 -3.49
CA PRO A 115 -9.04 7.27 -4.05
C PRO A 115 -8.31 6.27 -3.16
N MET A 116 -7.44 5.46 -3.74
CA MET A 116 -6.54 4.59 -2.99
C MET A 116 -5.10 4.93 -3.31
N VAL A 117 -4.27 5.06 -2.29
CA VAL A 117 -2.81 5.18 -2.42
C VAL A 117 -2.18 3.89 -1.96
N LEU A 118 -1.48 3.21 -2.87
CA LEU A 118 -0.66 2.05 -2.61
C LEU A 118 0.78 2.52 -2.39
N PHE A 119 1.30 2.37 -1.18
CA PHE A 119 2.69 2.65 -0.86
C PHE A 119 3.50 1.36 -0.78
N MET A 120 4.54 1.25 -1.61
CA MET A 120 5.47 0.13 -1.62
C MET A 120 6.68 0.45 -0.73
N PRO A 121 6.94 -0.37 0.31
CA PRO A 121 8.09 -0.17 1.19
C PRO A 121 9.42 -0.50 0.49
N ASP A 122 10.51 0.00 1.07
CA ASP A 122 11.87 -0.26 0.60
C ASP A 122 12.43 -1.60 1.13
N ALA A 123 13.59 -1.99 0.62
CA ALA A 123 14.23 -3.26 0.96
C ALA A 123 14.59 -3.39 2.44
N SER A 124 14.74 -2.28 3.16
CA SER A 124 15.11 -2.30 4.59
C SER A 124 14.03 -2.92 5.48
N THR A 125 12.80 -3.04 4.98
CA THR A 125 11.65 -3.59 5.72
C THR A 125 11.40 -5.06 5.47
N VAL A 126 12.01 -5.64 4.43
CA VAL A 126 11.79 -7.03 4.02
C VAL A 126 12.11 -8.00 5.16
N GLY A 127 11.18 -8.92 5.40
CA GLY A 127 11.30 -9.95 6.46
C GLY A 127 11.19 -9.43 7.89
N LYS A 128 10.85 -8.14 8.09
CA LYS A 128 10.74 -7.54 9.44
C LYS A 128 9.31 -7.43 9.97
N GLY A 129 8.34 -7.86 9.18
CA GLY A 129 6.92 -7.80 9.53
C GLY A 129 6.23 -6.50 9.11
N SER A 130 4.91 -6.52 9.18
CA SER A 130 4.05 -5.47 8.62
C SER A 130 4.23 -4.10 9.26
N ALA A 131 4.52 -4.03 10.55
CA ALA A 131 4.75 -2.77 11.25
C ALA A 131 5.93 -1.98 10.66
N TRP A 132 7.00 -2.65 10.23
CA TRP A 132 8.18 -2.01 9.65
C TRP A 132 7.89 -1.30 8.34
N ALA A 133 6.92 -1.77 7.55
CA ALA A 133 6.48 -1.11 6.33
C ALA A 133 5.93 0.31 6.59
N LEU A 134 5.37 0.57 7.79
CA LEU A 134 4.91 1.88 8.22
C LEU A 134 6.00 2.70 8.92
N GLU A 135 6.96 2.01 9.57
CA GLU A 135 8.02 2.62 10.37
C GLU A 135 9.18 3.19 9.56
N GLN A 136 9.35 2.78 8.31
CA GLN A 136 10.52 3.16 7.49
C GLN A 136 10.68 4.68 7.28
N GLY A 137 9.60 5.46 7.33
CA GLY A 137 9.64 6.92 7.10
C GLY A 137 8.27 7.50 6.81
N TYR A 138 8.26 8.66 6.16
CA TYR A 138 7.02 9.38 5.83
C TYR A 138 6.13 8.66 4.83
N GLY A 139 6.71 7.93 3.87
CA GLY A 139 6.07 7.50 2.63
C GLY A 139 4.78 6.71 2.81
N GLY A 140 4.72 5.77 3.76
CA GLY A 140 3.53 4.98 4.03
C GLY A 140 2.49 5.70 4.87
N ILE A 141 2.89 6.62 5.75
CA ILE A 141 2.02 7.19 6.78
C ILE A 141 1.52 8.60 6.48
N ILE A 142 2.24 9.37 5.65
CA ILE A 142 1.88 10.77 5.38
C ILE A 142 0.47 10.93 4.81
N TRP A 143 0.02 9.97 4.00
CA TRP A 143 -1.31 9.97 3.38
C TRP A 143 -2.44 9.82 4.39
N ALA A 144 -2.19 9.20 5.55
CA ALA A 144 -3.16 8.96 6.61
C ALA A 144 -3.12 10.02 7.73
N THR A 145 -2.35 11.10 7.56
CA THR A 145 -2.36 12.25 8.48
C THR A 145 -3.69 12.99 8.40
N ASP A 146 -4.13 13.58 9.51
CA ASP A 146 -5.39 14.34 9.55
C ASP A 146 -5.38 15.50 8.55
N GLU A 147 -4.22 16.14 8.34
CA GLU A 147 -4.07 17.21 7.37
C GLU A 147 -4.31 16.74 5.92
N ASN A 148 -3.67 15.65 5.51
CA ASN A 148 -3.87 15.09 4.17
C ASN A 148 -5.28 14.55 3.99
N GLN A 149 -5.80 13.83 4.98
CA GLN A 149 -7.15 13.27 4.92
C GLN A 149 -8.24 14.33 4.86
N LYS A 150 -8.04 15.48 5.50
CA LYS A 150 -8.97 16.61 5.40
C LYS A 150 -9.01 17.20 3.98
N LYS A 151 -7.87 17.24 3.28
CA LYS A 151 -7.76 17.80 1.93
C LYS A 151 -8.13 16.76 0.86
N ASN A 152 -7.61 15.56 1.02
CA ASN A 152 -7.67 14.47 0.05
C ASN A 152 -7.96 13.14 0.75
N PRO A 153 -9.21 12.91 1.22
CA PRO A 153 -9.54 11.67 1.88
C PRO A 153 -9.30 10.49 0.94
N CYS A 154 -8.49 9.52 1.38
CA CYS A 154 -8.11 8.35 0.59
C CYS A 154 -7.91 7.12 1.48
N ILE A 155 -8.09 5.95 0.90
CA ILE A 155 -7.67 4.67 1.45
C ILE A 155 -6.15 4.58 1.26
N VAL A 156 -5.43 4.06 2.28
CA VAL A 156 -3.99 3.82 2.16
C VAL A 156 -3.71 2.34 2.35
N LEU A 157 -3.06 1.74 1.37
CA LEU A 157 -2.69 0.33 1.35
C LEU A 157 -1.16 0.22 1.37
N VAL A 158 -0.63 -0.52 2.35
CA VAL A 158 0.82 -0.72 2.53
C VAL A 158 1.10 -2.21 2.71
N PRO A 159 1.49 -2.95 1.64
CA PRO A 159 1.86 -4.34 1.74
C PRO A 159 3.17 -4.52 2.51
N SER A 160 3.38 -5.72 3.05
CA SER A 160 4.63 -6.17 3.69
C SER A 160 5.24 -7.29 2.87
N PHE A 161 6.54 -7.19 2.61
CA PHE A 161 7.30 -8.24 1.94
C PHE A 161 8.06 -9.04 2.99
N ASP A 162 7.61 -10.26 3.24
CA ASP A 162 8.13 -11.11 4.31
C ASP A 162 9.04 -12.25 3.78
N GLY A 163 9.34 -12.22 2.47
CA GLY A 163 10.25 -13.18 1.84
C GLY A 163 11.69 -13.09 2.36
N PRO A 164 12.52 -14.11 2.10
CA PRO A 164 13.91 -14.14 2.53
C PRO A 164 14.81 -13.19 1.73
N GLU A 165 14.30 -12.69 0.61
CA GLU A 165 15.03 -11.86 -0.35
C GLU A 165 14.25 -10.59 -0.67
N ALA A 166 14.94 -9.61 -1.27
CA ALA A 166 14.29 -8.41 -1.77
C ALA A 166 13.20 -8.76 -2.80
N ALA A 167 12.05 -8.08 -2.73
CA ALA A 167 10.95 -8.31 -3.67
C ALA A 167 11.33 -7.97 -5.12
N VAL A 168 12.24 -6.99 -5.30
CA VAL A 168 12.96 -6.73 -6.56
C VAL A 168 14.44 -6.56 -6.22
N ASN A 169 15.31 -7.27 -6.92
CA ASN A 169 16.75 -7.18 -6.73
C ASN A 169 17.41 -6.19 -7.71
N ASP A 170 18.73 -5.96 -7.57
CA ASP A 170 19.50 -5.02 -8.41
C ASP A 170 19.66 -5.47 -9.88
N LYS A 171 19.18 -6.67 -10.23
CA LYS A 171 19.08 -7.17 -11.60
C LYS A 171 17.67 -7.05 -12.19
N TRP A 172 16.79 -6.34 -11.49
CA TRP A 172 15.36 -6.16 -11.82
C TRP A 172 14.55 -7.47 -11.86
N GLU A 173 15.06 -8.53 -11.23
CA GLU A 173 14.32 -9.77 -11.04
C GLU A 173 13.32 -9.60 -9.90
N THR A 174 12.08 -10.01 -10.13
CA THR A 174 10.97 -9.90 -9.17
C THR A 174 10.72 -11.23 -8.47
N SER A 175 10.44 -11.19 -7.17
CA SER A 175 9.94 -12.34 -6.43
C SER A 175 8.45 -12.60 -6.71
N ASP A 176 7.96 -13.77 -6.30
CA ASP A 176 6.53 -14.10 -6.41
C ASP A 176 5.64 -13.17 -5.58
N GLU A 177 6.17 -12.53 -4.54
CA GLU A 177 5.41 -11.58 -3.73
C GLU A 177 4.93 -10.38 -4.55
N VAL A 178 5.72 -9.94 -5.55
CA VAL A 178 5.32 -8.83 -6.44
C VAL A 178 4.09 -9.21 -7.27
N LYS A 179 3.94 -10.48 -7.64
CA LYS A 179 2.78 -10.99 -8.39
C LYS A 179 1.48 -10.97 -7.59
N VAL A 180 1.58 -10.95 -6.25
CA VAL A 180 0.42 -10.85 -5.35
C VAL A 180 -0.19 -9.45 -5.39
N ILE A 181 0.61 -8.40 -5.66
CA ILE A 181 0.17 -7.01 -5.54
C ILE A 181 -1.05 -6.66 -6.42
N PRO A 182 -1.09 -6.99 -7.72
CA PRO A 182 -2.28 -6.71 -8.53
C PRO A 182 -3.55 -7.39 -8.00
N ASN A 183 -3.41 -8.63 -7.52
CA ASN A 183 -4.53 -9.38 -6.95
C ASN A 183 -5.00 -8.79 -5.62
N LEU A 184 -4.08 -8.32 -4.78
CA LEU A 184 -4.40 -7.61 -3.54
C LEU A 184 -5.10 -6.28 -3.84
N VAL A 185 -4.63 -5.50 -4.81
CA VAL A 185 -5.28 -4.24 -5.24
C VAL A 185 -6.71 -4.51 -5.72
N GLU A 186 -6.90 -5.55 -6.56
CA GLU A 186 -8.23 -5.93 -7.04
C GLU A 186 -9.13 -6.41 -5.89
N TYR A 187 -8.58 -7.19 -4.96
CA TYR A 187 -9.28 -7.62 -3.76
C TYR A 187 -9.77 -6.42 -2.95
N ILE A 188 -8.90 -5.46 -2.64
CA ILE A 188 -9.27 -4.24 -1.91
C ILE A 188 -10.30 -3.43 -2.69
N ALA A 189 -10.12 -3.26 -4.00
CA ALA A 189 -11.05 -2.51 -4.84
C ALA A 189 -12.44 -3.15 -4.95
N SER A 190 -12.53 -4.46 -4.74
CA SER A 190 -13.80 -5.21 -4.79
C SER A 190 -14.54 -5.24 -3.45
N HIS A 191 -13.82 -5.15 -2.33
CA HIS A 191 -14.38 -5.29 -0.99
C HIS A 191 -14.52 -3.95 -0.24
N TYR A 192 -13.82 -2.91 -0.71
CA TYR A 192 -13.86 -1.58 -0.12
C TYR A 192 -14.34 -0.55 -1.16
N LYS A 193 -14.77 0.61 -0.69
CA LYS A 193 -15.28 1.71 -1.54
C LYS A 193 -14.14 2.44 -2.26
N VAL A 194 -13.40 1.73 -3.10
CA VAL A 194 -12.32 2.28 -3.91
C VAL A 194 -12.90 2.85 -5.21
N ASP A 195 -12.49 4.06 -5.57
CA ASP A 195 -12.66 4.57 -6.92
C ASP A 195 -11.57 3.98 -7.82
N ARG A 196 -11.95 3.03 -8.66
CA ARG A 196 -11.03 2.31 -9.55
C ARG A 196 -10.31 3.22 -10.55
N ASN A 197 -10.85 4.40 -10.83
CA ASN A 197 -10.21 5.40 -11.69
C ASN A 197 -9.21 6.29 -10.93
N ARG A 198 -9.07 6.12 -9.62
CA ARG A 198 -8.19 6.91 -8.77
C ARG A 198 -7.38 6.02 -7.82
N ILE A 199 -6.75 4.99 -8.38
CA ILE A 199 -5.75 4.16 -7.71
C ILE A 199 -4.37 4.70 -8.07
N TYR A 200 -3.58 5.02 -7.07
CA TYR A 200 -2.25 5.60 -7.21
C TYR A 200 -1.21 4.69 -6.56
N THR A 201 -0.01 4.64 -7.14
CA THR A 201 1.11 3.96 -6.49
C THR A 201 2.27 4.89 -6.24
N THR A 202 2.97 4.64 -5.16
CA THR A 202 4.23 5.28 -4.84
C THR A 202 5.10 4.31 -4.05
N GLY A 203 6.40 4.54 -4.08
CA GLY A 203 7.35 3.72 -3.34
C GLY A 203 8.74 4.32 -3.39
N GLN A 204 9.54 3.96 -2.40
CA GLN A 204 10.91 4.40 -2.26
C GLN A 204 11.87 3.24 -2.53
N SER A 205 12.99 3.50 -3.23
CA SER A 205 14.04 2.51 -3.51
C SER A 205 13.42 1.24 -4.16
N MET A 206 13.55 0.05 -3.57
CA MET A 206 12.91 -1.18 -4.02
C MET A 206 11.40 -0.99 -4.27
N GLY A 207 10.69 -0.25 -3.40
CA GLY A 207 9.27 0.02 -3.58
C GLY A 207 8.96 0.84 -4.83
N GLY A 208 9.83 1.76 -5.21
CA GLY A 208 9.74 2.47 -6.49
C GLY A 208 10.03 1.54 -7.67
N MET A 209 10.96 0.60 -7.54
CA MET A 209 11.23 -0.43 -8.57
C MET A 209 10.01 -1.33 -8.78
N ILE A 210 9.34 -1.75 -7.71
CA ILE A 210 8.08 -2.50 -7.80
C ILE A 210 7.02 -1.67 -8.52
N SER A 211 6.90 -0.39 -8.19
CA SER A 211 5.96 0.51 -8.85
C SER A 211 6.24 0.67 -10.35
N PHE A 212 7.52 0.75 -10.76
CA PHE A 212 7.91 0.72 -12.18
C PHE A 212 7.46 -0.57 -12.88
N TYR A 213 7.82 -1.70 -12.30
CA TYR A 213 7.44 -3.01 -12.83
C TYR A 213 5.92 -3.12 -13.03
N LEU A 214 5.14 -2.75 -12.03
CA LEU A 214 3.69 -2.81 -12.10
C LEU A 214 3.10 -1.86 -13.15
N ASN A 215 3.68 -0.67 -13.36
CA ASN A 215 3.22 0.23 -14.42
C ASN A 215 3.49 -0.31 -15.83
N VAL A 216 4.58 -1.07 -16.00
CA VAL A 216 4.90 -1.72 -17.28
C VAL A 216 4.01 -2.95 -17.52
N THR A 217 3.82 -3.77 -16.51
CA THR A 217 3.10 -5.06 -16.65
C THR A 217 1.59 -4.92 -16.48
N HIS A 218 1.12 -3.87 -15.82
CA HIS A 218 -0.30 -3.59 -15.55
C HIS A 218 -0.60 -2.10 -15.82
N PRO A 219 -0.52 -1.63 -17.08
CA PRO A 219 -0.56 -0.20 -17.41
C PRO A 219 -1.88 0.48 -17.03
N ASP A 220 -2.97 -0.26 -16.94
CA ASP A 220 -4.30 0.25 -16.61
C ASP A 220 -4.61 0.21 -15.10
N LEU A 221 -3.67 -0.26 -14.26
CA LEU A 221 -3.91 -0.45 -12.83
C LEU A 221 -3.90 0.88 -12.05
N PHE A 222 -3.04 1.82 -12.46
CA PHE A 222 -2.82 3.06 -11.73
C PHE A 222 -3.17 4.29 -12.57
N ALA A 223 -3.90 5.22 -11.97
CA ALA A 223 -4.19 6.52 -12.55
C ALA A 223 -2.95 7.42 -12.63
N ALA A 224 -2.05 7.31 -11.65
CA ALA A 224 -0.73 7.95 -11.64
C ALA A 224 0.21 7.24 -10.65
N SER A 225 1.51 7.48 -10.85
CA SER A 225 2.57 6.85 -10.04
C SER A 225 3.65 7.87 -9.69
N MET A 226 4.18 7.76 -8.47
CA MET A 226 5.30 8.58 -8.01
C MET A 226 6.44 7.67 -7.56
N PHE A 227 7.58 7.77 -8.23
CA PHE A 227 8.76 6.95 -7.95
C PHE A 227 9.78 7.77 -7.15
N VAL A 228 10.19 7.26 -5.98
CA VAL A 228 11.10 7.98 -5.09
C VAL A 228 12.41 7.23 -4.97
N SER A 229 13.51 7.88 -5.35
CA SER A 229 14.89 7.33 -5.22
C SER A 229 15.00 5.88 -5.72
N SER A 230 14.45 5.61 -6.90
CA SER A 230 14.38 4.29 -7.50
C SER A 230 14.90 4.29 -8.94
N GLN A 231 15.14 3.11 -9.47
CA GLN A 231 15.64 2.89 -10.84
C GLN A 231 14.91 1.70 -11.47
N TRP A 232 14.94 1.62 -12.80
CA TRP A 232 14.49 0.48 -13.57
C TRP A 232 15.32 0.32 -14.83
N ASP A 233 15.38 -0.90 -15.39
CA ASP A 233 16.04 -1.15 -16.67
C ASP A 233 15.32 -0.42 -17.79
N THR A 234 16.09 0.24 -18.66
CA THR A 234 15.58 1.01 -19.80
C THR A 234 15.90 0.34 -21.13
N ASN A 235 16.44 -0.88 -21.12
CA ASN A 235 16.80 -1.63 -22.33
C ASN A 235 15.64 -2.51 -22.83
#